data_a9d141ac75362c14161f6140af60a641
#
_entry.id   a9d141ac75362c14161f6140af60a641
#
_cell.length_a   1.000
_cell.length_b   1.000
_cell.length_c   1.000
_cell.angle_alpha   90.00
_cell.angle_beta   90.00
_cell.angle_gamma   90.00
#
_symmetry.space_group_name_H-M   'P 1'
#
loop_
_entity.id
_entity.type
_entity.pdbx_description
1 polymer ?
#
loop_
_entity_poly.entity_id
_entity_poly.type
_entity_poly.pdbx_seq_one_letter_code
_entity_poly.pdbx_strand_id
1 'polypeptide(L)'
;MTEANMRRAVFLDRDGVINRSDMREGKPFAPLRVEEFDILPGVAEAVAALKDAGFLVIVTTNQKDVGLGLASMEVLEAMHDKLRAEVAVDDICVCICGDHCRRYKPNPGMLLDAAREWDVNLAVSIMVGDRWRDVDAGKAAGCLTYFIDCGYTESLNQTPDHTVSDLPEAVRHILKTLSV
;
A
#
# COMPACT_ATOMS: atom_id res chain seq x y z
N MET A 1 -16.42 6.00 -22.43
CA MET A 1 -15.82 7.05 -21.53
C MET A 1 -14.43 7.28 -22.04
N THR A 2 -14.07 8.49 -22.39
CA THR A 2 -12.76 8.85 -22.98
C THR A 2 -11.69 8.82 -21.87
N GLU A 3 -10.48 8.34 -22.17
CA GLU A 3 -9.31 8.26 -21.27
C GLU A 3 -8.98 9.58 -20.53
N ALA A 4 -9.48 10.71 -21.01
CA ALA A 4 -9.23 12.05 -20.49
C ALA A 4 -9.85 12.35 -19.11
N ASN A 5 -10.63 11.44 -18.50
CA ASN A 5 -11.31 11.67 -17.23
C ASN A 5 -11.02 10.62 -16.15
N MET A 6 -10.06 9.73 -16.39
CA MET A 6 -9.66 8.73 -15.38
C MET A 6 -8.70 9.35 -14.36
N ARG A 7 -8.93 9.03 -13.09
CA ARG A 7 -8.13 9.52 -11.96
C ARG A 7 -6.81 8.77 -11.84
N ARG A 8 -5.82 9.38 -11.23
CA ARG A 8 -4.57 8.72 -10.84
C ARG A 8 -4.59 8.40 -9.35
N ALA A 9 -4.00 7.29 -8.98
CA ALA A 9 -3.93 6.84 -7.60
C ALA A 9 -2.51 6.51 -7.16
N VAL A 10 -2.27 6.63 -5.86
CA VAL A 10 -1.14 5.99 -5.19
C VAL A 10 -1.72 4.87 -4.32
N PHE A 11 -1.38 3.64 -4.67
CA PHE A 11 -1.68 2.46 -3.88
C PHE A 11 -0.58 2.27 -2.85
N LEU A 12 -0.94 2.13 -1.60
CA LEU A 12 0.00 1.95 -0.48
C LEU A 12 -0.20 0.58 0.15
N ASP A 13 0.87 -0.17 0.39
CA ASP A 13 0.79 -1.21 1.40
C ASP A 13 0.60 -0.58 2.78
N ARG A 14 0.12 -1.35 3.73
CA ARG A 14 -0.18 -0.90 5.08
C ARG A 14 1.01 -1.10 6.01
N ASP A 15 1.33 -2.37 6.27
CA ASP A 15 2.33 -2.77 7.26
C ASP A 15 3.75 -2.58 6.70
N GLY A 16 4.57 -1.77 7.37
CA GLY A 16 5.91 -1.38 6.92
C GLY A 16 5.95 -0.10 6.06
N VAL A 17 4.79 0.37 5.57
CA VAL A 17 4.66 1.59 4.76
C VAL A 17 3.91 2.70 5.52
N ILE A 18 2.73 2.39 6.04
CA ILE A 18 1.88 3.32 6.81
C ILE A 18 2.09 3.14 8.30
N ASN A 19 2.08 1.90 8.77
CA ASN A 19 2.31 1.56 10.16
C ASN A 19 3.54 0.66 10.32
N ARG A 20 4.06 0.64 11.52
CA ARG A 20 5.19 -0.21 11.91
C ARG A 20 4.84 -1.69 11.74
N SER A 21 5.73 -2.45 11.10
CA SER A 21 5.71 -3.91 11.12
C SER A 21 6.44 -4.45 12.35
N ASP A 22 5.95 -5.56 12.91
CA ASP A 22 6.67 -6.32 13.93
C ASP A 22 7.74 -7.18 13.27
N MET A 23 9.00 -6.99 13.68
CA MET A 23 10.14 -7.70 13.08
C MET A 23 10.47 -8.96 13.88
N ARG A 24 10.38 -10.12 13.22
CA ARG A 24 10.74 -11.42 13.80
C ARG A 24 11.68 -12.15 12.84
N GLU A 25 12.90 -12.48 13.29
CA GLU A 25 13.89 -13.20 12.49
C GLU A 25 14.15 -12.59 11.11
N GLY A 26 14.19 -11.26 11.01
CA GLY A 26 14.43 -10.52 9.76
C GLY A 26 13.23 -10.47 8.78
N LYS A 27 12.04 -10.90 9.23
CA LYS A 27 10.79 -10.85 8.46
C LYS A 27 9.76 -9.93 9.11
N PRO A 28 9.01 -9.15 8.33
CA PRO A 28 7.94 -8.32 8.84
C PRO A 28 6.66 -9.11 9.07
N PHE A 29 5.97 -8.78 10.15
CA PHE A 29 4.64 -9.29 10.50
C PHE A 29 3.69 -8.13 10.76
N ALA A 30 2.42 -8.33 10.41
CA ALA A 30 1.37 -7.39 10.76
C ALA A 30 1.12 -7.37 12.27
N PRO A 31 0.75 -6.22 12.87
CA PRO A 31 0.28 -6.18 14.24
C PRO A 31 -1.00 -7.00 14.40
N LEU A 32 -1.12 -7.71 15.52
CA LEU A 32 -2.28 -8.55 15.85
C LEU A 32 -3.23 -7.88 16.85
N ARG A 33 -2.86 -6.72 17.40
CA ARG A 33 -3.62 -5.94 18.38
C ARG A 33 -3.60 -4.46 18.03
N VAL A 34 -4.66 -3.74 18.38
CA VAL A 34 -4.80 -2.31 18.08
C VAL A 34 -3.70 -1.47 18.76
N GLU A 35 -3.27 -1.88 19.96
CA GLU A 35 -2.22 -1.21 20.72
C GLU A 35 -0.84 -1.30 20.05
N GLU A 36 -0.65 -2.29 19.17
CA GLU A 36 0.59 -2.49 18.38
C GLU A 36 0.56 -1.72 17.06
N PHE A 37 -0.58 -1.13 16.69
CA PHE A 37 -0.75 -0.42 15.43
C PHE A 37 -0.28 1.03 15.56
N ASP A 38 0.99 1.28 15.23
CA ASP A 38 1.63 2.59 15.29
C ASP A 38 1.84 3.16 13.90
N ILE A 39 1.22 4.31 13.60
CA ILE A 39 1.47 5.05 12.37
C ILE A 39 2.92 5.56 12.35
N LEU A 40 3.61 5.35 11.23
CA LEU A 40 5.00 5.79 11.07
C LEU A 40 5.08 7.33 10.96
N PRO A 41 6.18 7.93 11.46
CA PRO A 41 6.37 9.38 11.39
C PRO A 41 6.31 9.92 9.95
N GLY A 42 5.63 11.05 9.75
CA GLY A 42 5.56 11.75 8.47
C GLY A 42 4.58 11.13 7.45
N VAL A 43 3.92 10.03 7.79
CA VAL A 43 2.97 9.34 6.87
C VAL A 43 1.72 10.20 6.64
N ALA A 44 1.15 10.79 7.68
CA ALA A 44 -0.05 11.61 7.55
C ALA A 44 0.20 12.82 6.63
N GLU A 45 1.33 13.51 6.82
CA GLU A 45 1.74 14.65 6.00
C GLU A 45 2.04 14.24 4.56
N ALA A 46 2.70 13.08 4.36
CA ALA A 46 3.00 12.55 3.05
C ALA A 46 1.71 12.22 2.27
N VAL A 47 0.74 11.58 2.92
CA VAL A 47 -0.56 11.29 2.31
C VAL A 47 -1.33 12.57 2.01
N ALA A 48 -1.34 13.55 2.91
CA ALA A 48 -1.97 14.83 2.66
C ALA A 48 -1.37 15.53 1.41
N ALA A 49 -0.05 15.51 1.25
CA ALA A 49 0.63 16.08 0.09
C ALA A 49 0.25 15.37 -1.23
N LEU A 50 0.05 14.05 -1.23
CA LEU A 50 -0.47 13.30 -2.38
C LEU A 50 -1.91 13.73 -2.72
N LYS A 51 -2.75 13.89 -1.70
CA LYS A 51 -4.13 14.37 -1.87
C LYS A 51 -4.17 15.78 -2.47
N ASP A 52 -3.35 16.68 -1.97
CA ASP A 52 -3.24 18.06 -2.48
C ASP A 52 -2.75 18.09 -3.94
N ALA A 53 -1.93 17.12 -4.34
CA ALA A 53 -1.50 16.94 -5.72
C ALA A 53 -2.55 16.26 -6.62
N GLY A 54 -3.73 15.91 -6.09
CA GLY A 54 -4.85 15.34 -6.83
C GLY A 54 -4.79 13.82 -7.04
N PHE A 55 -4.00 13.09 -6.25
CA PHE A 55 -4.07 11.63 -6.24
C PHE A 55 -5.19 11.13 -5.34
N LEU A 56 -5.80 10.02 -5.75
CA LEU A 56 -6.43 9.12 -4.80
C LEU A 56 -5.36 8.36 -4.03
N VAL A 57 -5.57 8.17 -2.73
CA VAL A 57 -4.70 7.34 -1.90
C VAL A 57 -5.49 6.12 -1.43
N ILE A 58 -5.13 4.95 -1.92
CA ILE A 58 -5.84 3.70 -1.67
C ILE A 58 -4.88 2.71 -1.01
N VAL A 59 -5.23 2.23 0.16
CA VAL A 59 -4.46 1.20 0.87
C VAL A 59 -4.81 -0.17 0.30
N THR A 60 -3.79 -1.01 0.04
CA THR A 60 -3.96 -2.40 -0.41
C THR A 60 -3.15 -3.33 0.48
N THR A 61 -3.81 -4.11 1.34
CA THR A 61 -3.14 -4.88 2.39
C THR A 61 -3.53 -6.36 2.40
N ASN A 62 -2.51 -7.22 2.54
CA ASN A 62 -2.67 -8.66 2.76
C ASN A 62 -2.77 -8.93 4.27
N GLN A 63 -3.91 -9.44 4.73
CA GLN A 63 -4.19 -9.71 6.15
C GLN A 63 -4.60 -11.18 6.35
N LYS A 64 -3.73 -12.10 5.93
CA LYS A 64 -4.00 -13.54 5.99
C LYS A 64 -4.21 -14.06 7.42
N ASP A 65 -3.61 -13.39 8.42
CA ASP A 65 -3.70 -13.79 9.81
C ASP A 65 -5.14 -13.72 10.33
N VAL A 66 -5.95 -12.81 9.78
CA VAL A 66 -7.40 -12.76 10.03
C VAL A 66 -8.10 -13.99 9.43
N GLY A 67 -7.76 -14.34 8.18
CA GLY A 67 -8.31 -15.53 7.53
C GLY A 67 -7.93 -16.85 8.23
N LEU A 68 -6.79 -16.86 8.92
CA LEU A 68 -6.31 -17.99 9.75
C LEU A 68 -6.86 -17.97 11.18
N GLY A 69 -7.63 -16.95 11.57
CA GLY A 69 -8.18 -16.80 12.91
C GLY A 69 -7.16 -16.39 13.98
N LEU A 70 -5.98 -15.90 13.59
CA LEU A 70 -4.94 -15.37 14.50
C LEU A 70 -5.24 -13.95 14.98
N ALA A 71 -6.03 -13.21 14.21
CA ALA A 71 -6.63 -11.94 14.59
C ALA A 71 -8.11 -11.93 14.19
N SER A 72 -8.94 -11.13 14.85
CA SER A 72 -10.37 -11.02 14.49
C SER A 72 -10.60 -9.89 13.48
N MET A 73 -11.76 -9.94 12.79
CA MET A 73 -12.17 -8.83 11.90
C MET A 73 -12.41 -7.55 12.69
N GLU A 74 -12.93 -7.64 13.92
CA GLU A 74 -13.17 -6.48 14.78
C GLU A 74 -11.86 -5.77 15.13
N VAL A 75 -10.78 -6.51 15.40
CA VAL A 75 -9.44 -5.95 15.65
C VAL A 75 -8.89 -5.30 14.39
N LEU A 76 -9.04 -5.94 13.24
CA LEU A 76 -8.61 -5.37 11.95
C LEU A 76 -9.35 -4.07 11.65
N GLU A 77 -10.67 -4.04 11.79
CA GLU A 77 -11.47 -2.83 11.55
C GLU A 77 -11.12 -1.71 12.55
N ALA A 78 -10.88 -2.03 13.81
CA ALA A 78 -10.42 -1.04 14.79
C ALA A 78 -9.06 -0.41 14.43
N MET A 79 -8.12 -1.20 13.85
CA MET A 79 -6.87 -0.66 13.30
C MET A 79 -7.13 0.26 12.08
N HIS A 80 -8.05 -0.13 11.21
CA HIS A 80 -8.43 0.68 10.04
C HIS A 80 -9.16 1.97 10.44
N ASP A 81 -9.97 1.94 11.50
CA ASP A 81 -10.60 3.15 12.03
C ASP A 81 -9.55 4.11 12.60
N LYS A 82 -8.56 3.59 13.32
CA LYS A 82 -7.40 4.39 13.77
C LYS A 82 -6.64 4.98 12.58
N LEU A 83 -6.40 4.18 11.54
CA LEU A 83 -5.74 4.66 10.33
C LEU A 83 -6.53 5.80 9.69
N ARG A 84 -7.84 5.63 9.46
CA ARG A 84 -8.71 6.66 8.85
C ARG A 84 -8.79 7.94 9.68
N ALA A 85 -8.68 7.83 11.02
CA ALA A 85 -8.69 8.98 11.91
C ALA A 85 -7.40 9.83 11.82
N GLU A 86 -6.26 9.20 11.51
CA GLU A 86 -4.95 9.86 11.51
C GLU A 86 -4.44 10.16 10.09
N VAL A 87 -4.87 9.40 9.07
CA VAL A 87 -4.35 9.47 7.70
C VAL A 87 -5.50 9.60 6.69
N ALA A 88 -5.45 10.61 5.85
CA ALA A 88 -6.53 10.97 4.90
C ALA A 88 -6.58 10.04 3.66
N VAL A 89 -6.70 8.73 3.86
CA VAL A 89 -6.84 7.75 2.76
C VAL A 89 -8.27 7.76 2.19
N ASP A 90 -8.41 7.47 0.90
CA ASP A 90 -9.72 7.40 0.22
C ASP A 90 -10.39 6.04 0.40
N ASP A 91 -9.58 4.97 0.44
CA ASP A 91 -10.09 3.61 0.56
C ASP A 91 -9.07 2.66 1.18
N ILE A 92 -9.55 1.52 1.71
CA ILE A 92 -8.73 0.44 2.25
C ILE A 92 -9.20 -0.89 1.68
N CYS A 93 -8.47 -1.42 0.72
CA CYS A 93 -8.69 -2.73 0.12
C CYS A 93 -7.95 -3.80 0.92
N VAL A 94 -8.68 -4.75 1.47
CA VAL A 94 -8.13 -5.85 2.27
C VAL A 94 -8.28 -7.17 1.56
N CYS A 95 -7.27 -8.03 1.66
CA CYS A 95 -7.36 -9.45 1.33
C CYS A 95 -7.01 -10.29 2.56
N ILE A 96 -7.98 -11.00 3.11
CA ILE A 96 -7.81 -11.95 4.22
C ILE A 96 -7.60 -13.39 3.73
N CYS A 97 -7.71 -13.63 2.44
CA CYS A 97 -7.44 -14.93 1.82
C CYS A 97 -5.93 -15.20 1.80
N GLY A 98 -5.54 -16.42 1.51
CA GLY A 98 -4.14 -16.77 1.30
C GLY A 98 -3.71 -16.65 -0.17
N ASP A 99 -2.57 -17.25 -0.49
CA ASP A 99 -1.86 -17.15 -1.78
C ASP A 99 -2.69 -17.57 -3.01
N HIS A 100 -3.78 -18.31 -2.84
CA HIS A 100 -4.66 -18.74 -3.95
C HIS A 100 -5.69 -17.68 -4.37
N CYS A 101 -5.82 -16.59 -3.63
CA CYS A 101 -6.77 -15.53 -3.92
C CYS A 101 -6.20 -14.56 -4.97
N ARG A 102 -7.00 -14.25 -6.02
CA ARG A 102 -6.60 -13.27 -7.05
C ARG A 102 -6.30 -11.88 -6.48
N ARG A 103 -6.84 -11.57 -5.28
CA ARG A 103 -6.64 -10.29 -4.57
C ARG A 103 -5.41 -10.28 -3.68
N TYR A 104 -4.87 -11.46 -3.31
CA TYR A 104 -3.69 -11.55 -2.45
C TYR A 104 -2.43 -11.19 -3.25
N LYS A 105 -1.74 -10.11 -2.87
CA LYS A 105 -0.46 -9.72 -3.49
C LYS A 105 0.54 -10.90 -3.36
N PRO A 106 1.25 -11.31 -4.42
CA PRO A 106 1.62 -10.52 -5.60
C PRO A 106 0.61 -10.50 -6.74
N ASN A 107 -0.58 -11.10 -6.60
CA ASN A 107 -1.61 -10.94 -7.62
C ASN A 107 -2.15 -9.50 -7.61
N PRO A 108 -2.47 -8.92 -8.77
CA PRO A 108 -2.86 -7.51 -8.88
C PRO A 108 -4.33 -7.23 -8.55
N GLY A 109 -5.08 -8.24 -8.09
CA GLY A 109 -6.55 -8.18 -8.02
C GLY A 109 -7.11 -7.04 -7.18
N MET A 110 -6.46 -6.65 -6.06
CA MET A 110 -6.91 -5.49 -5.27
C MET A 110 -6.76 -4.18 -6.05
N LEU A 111 -5.63 -4.00 -6.76
CA LEU A 111 -5.38 -2.80 -7.57
C LEU A 111 -6.37 -2.72 -8.74
N LEU A 112 -6.62 -3.84 -9.41
CA LEU A 112 -7.57 -3.92 -10.53
C LEU A 112 -9.01 -3.67 -10.10
N ASP A 113 -9.42 -4.16 -8.92
CA ASP A 113 -10.76 -3.94 -8.37
C ASP A 113 -10.95 -2.46 -8.00
N ALA A 114 -9.99 -1.88 -7.26
CA ALA A 114 -10.01 -0.47 -6.90
C ALA A 114 -9.98 0.45 -8.13
N ALA A 115 -9.21 0.09 -9.17
CA ALA A 115 -9.17 0.87 -10.41
C ALA A 115 -10.53 0.93 -11.10
N ARG A 116 -11.31 -0.16 -11.07
CA ARG A 116 -12.67 -0.18 -11.63
C ARG A 116 -13.67 0.60 -10.76
N GLU A 117 -13.55 0.48 -9.44
CA GLU A 117 -14.45 1.13 -8.49
C GLU A 117 -14.29 2.66 -8.48
N TRP A 118 -13.05 3.12 -8.60
CA TRP A 118 -12.68 4.52 -8.48
C TRP A 118 -12.38 5.22 -9.82
N ASP A 119 -12.60 4.56 -10.97
CA ASP A 119 -12.24 5.07 -12.31
C ASP A 119 -10.77 5.51 -12.40
N VAL A 120 -9.85 4.64 -11.95
CA VAL A 120 -8.41 4.91 -11.91
C VAL A 120 -7.71 4.40 -13.16
N ASN A 121 -6.84 5.22 -13.74
CA ASN A 121 -5.90 4.80 -14.78
C ASN A 121 -4.61 4.27 -14.13
N LEU A 122 -4.42 2.95 -14.18
CA LEU A 122 -3.26 2.29 -13.58
C LEU A 122 -1.93 2.69 -14.24
N ALA A 123 -1.93 3.00 -15.54
CA ALA A 123 -0.71 3.37 -16.27
C ALA A 123 -0.09 4.71 -15.82
N VAL A 124 -0.86 5.55 -15.13
CA VAL A 124 -0.40 6.81 -14.51
C VAL A 124 -0.50 6.78 -12.99
N SER A 125 -0.66 5.58 -12.43
CA SER A 125 -0.79 5.33 -10.99
C SER A 125 0.47 4.64 -10.46
N ILE A 126 0.59 4.61 -9.14
CA ILE A 126 1.82 4.21 -8.46
C ILE A 126 1.47 3.17 -7.40
N MET A 127 2.28 2.12 -7.26
CA MET A 127 2.27 1.20 -6.12
C MET A 127 3.49 1.44 -5.25
N VAL A 128 3.29 1.70 -3.96
CA VAL A 128 4.34 1.84 -2.96
C VAL A 128 4.22 0.70 -1.95
N GLY A 129 5.28 -0.05 -1.75
CA GLY A 129 5.32 -1.15 -0.81
C GLY A 129 6.72 -1.47 -0.33
N ASP A 130 6.82 -2.27 0.72
CA ASP A 130 8.07 -2.65 1.38
C ASP A 130 8.49 -4.10 1.11
N ARG A 131 7.68 -4.83 0.31
CA ARG A 131 7.93 -6.24 0.00
C ARG A 131 7.92 -6.51 -1.50
N TRP A 132 8.59 -7.61 -1.89
CA TRP A 132 8.59 -8.08 -3.28
C TRP A 132 7.18 -8.29 -3.85
N ARG A 133 6.20 -8.68 -2.98
CA ARG A 133 4.80 -8.90 -3.37
C ARG A 133 4.11 -7.62 -3.86
N ASP A 134 4.51 -6.47 -3.32
CA ASP A 134 3.98 -5.17 -3.70
C ASP A 134 4.52 -4.75 -5.07
N VAL A 135 5.83 -4.92 -5.27
CA VAL A 135 6.49 -4.65 -6.55
C VAL A 135 5.86 -5.50 -7.65
N ASP A 136 5.72 -6.81 -7.43
CA ASP A 136 5.15 -7.74 -8.41
C ASP A 136 3.68 -7.41 -8.71
N ALA A 137 2.87 -7.10 -7.68
CA ALA A 137 1.46 -6.70 -7.86
C ALA A 137 1.33 -5.39 -8.64
N GLY A 138 2.16 -4.38 -8.33
CA GLY A 138 2.20 -3.10 -9.02
C GLY A 138 2.57 -3.27 -10.50
N LYS A 139 3.64 -4.02 -10.78
CA LYS A 139 4.07 -4.35 -12.16
C LYS A 139 2.99 -5.10 -12.93
N ALA A 140 2.38 -6.11 -12.31
CA ALA A 140 1.30 -6.88 -12.94
C ALA A 140 0.03 -6.05 -13.20
N ALA A 141 -0.21 -5.01 -12.40
CA ALA A 141 -1.29 -4.05 -12.61
C ALA A 141 -0.95 -2.96 -13.64
N GLY A 142 0.32 -2.81 -14.04
CA GLY A 142 0.78 -1.76 -14.96
C GLY A 142 1.07 -0.41 -14.27
N CYS A 143 1.27 -0.42 -12.95
CA CYS A 143 1.64 0.77 -12.18
C CYS A 143 3.15 1.01 -12.16
N LEU A 144 3.55 2.26 -11.97
CA LEU A 144 4.90 2.61 -11.54
C LEU A 144 5.11 2.10 -10.11
N THR A 145 6.29 1.54 -9.79
CA THR A 145 6.54 0.90 -8.51
C THR A 145 7.63 1.58 -7.70
N TYR A 146 7.34 1.86 -6.43
CA TYR A 146 8.27 2.33 -5.42
C TYR A 146 8.45 1.25 -4.37
N PHE A 147 9.68 0.84 -4.14
CA PHE A 147 10.05 -0.10 -3.09
C PHE A 147 10.66 0.66 -1.92
N ILE A 148 10.09 0.47 -0.73
CA ILE A 148 10.66 0.97 0.52
C ILE A 148 11.59 -0.11 1.06
N ASP A 149 12.89 0.18 1.08
CA ASP A 149 13.89 -0.76 1.59
C ASP A 149 13.97 -0.71 3.13
N CYS A 150 13.23 -1.59 3.77
CA CYS A 150 13.24 -1.75 5.22
C CYS A 150 14.34 -2.70 5.73
N GLY A 151 15.24 -3.17 4.86
CA GLY A 151 16.34 -4.08 5.23
C GLY A 151 15.89 -5.50 5.55
N TYR A 152 14.77 -5.97 4.99
CA TYR A 152 14.32 -7.35 5.18
C TYR A 152 15.22 -8.36 4.48
N THR A 153 15.22 -9.60 4.97
CA THR A 153 16.00 -10.68 4.35
C THR A 153 15.37 -11.25 3.09
N GLU A 154 14.21 -10.74 2.67
CA GLU A 154 13.51 -11.17 1.46
C GLU A 154 14.17 -10.61 0.20
N SER A 155 14.29 -11.45 -0.83
CA SER A 155 14.75 -11.01 -2.16
C SER A 155 13.58 -10.50 -2.99
N LEU A 156 13.84 -9.48 -3.80
CA LEU A 156 12.91 -9.01 -4.82
C LEU A 156 12.90 -9.98 -6.01
N ASN A 157 11.72 -10.28 -6.56
CA ASN A 157 11.57 -11.08 -7.79
C ASN A 157 11.75 -10.20 -9.03
N GLN A 158 11.29 -8.95 -8.97
CA GLN A 158 11.36 -7.97 -10.05
C GLN A 158 12.04 -6.70 -9.56
N THR A 159 12.70 -5.98 -10.47
CA THR A 159 13.30 -4.68 -10.15
C THR A 159 12.20 -3.62 -10.03
N PRO A 160 12.08 -2.91 -8.90
CA PRO A 160 11.18 -1.76 -8.79
C PRO A 160 11.67 -0.61 -9.68
N ASP A 161 10.78 0.32 -10.03
CA ASP A 161 11.19 1.50 -10.79
C ASP A 161 12.00 2.48 -9.92
N HIS A 162 11.66 2.55 -8.63
CA HIS A 162 12.38 3.37 -7.64
C HIS A 162 12.54 2.62 -6.32
N THR A 163 13.67 2.86 -5.63
CA THR A 163 13.92 2.39 -4.26
C THR A 163 14.14 3.60 -3.36
N VAL A 164 13.48 3.61 -2.21
CA VAL A 164 13.46 4.71 -1.23
C VAL A 164 13.53 4.17 0.19
N SER A 165 13.78 5.02 1.18
CA SER A 165 13.91 4.62 2.59
C SER A 165 12.57 4.61 3.35
N ASP A 166 11.60 5.42 2.92
CA ASP A 166 10.31 5.59 3.60
C ASP A 166 9.24 6.20 2.68
N LEU A 167 8.00 6.25 3.14
CA LEU A 167 6.90 6.85 2.40
C LEU A 167 7.09 8.37 2.19
N PRO A 168 7.52 9.17 3.16
CA PRO A 168 7.84 10.58 2.93
C PRO A 168 8.86 10.83 1.81
N GLU A 169 9.90 9.99 1.68
CA GLU A 169 10.85 10.09 0.58
C GLU A 169 10.21 9.73 -0.76
N ALA A 170 9.43 8.64 -0.81
CA ALA A 170 8.67 8.27 -2.01
C ALA A 170 7.80 9.43 -2.50
N VAL A 171 7.05 10.05 -1.59
CA VAL A 171 6.14 11.15 -1.92
C VAL A 171 6.89 12.38 -2.41
N ARG A 172 7.99 12.78 -1.77
CA ARG A 172 8.83 13.88 -2.27
C ARG A 172 9.32 13.63 -3.69
N HIS A 173 9.73 12.38 -3.98
CA HIS A 173 10.18 12.01 -5.32
C HIS A 173 9.03 12.03 -6.34
N ILE A 174 7.88 11.46 -6.00
CA ILE A 174 6.67 11.47 -6.84
C ILE A 174 6.27 12.91 -7.21
N LEU A 175 6.17 13.79 -6.22
CA LEU A 175 5.74 15.17 -6.43
C LEU A 175 6.75 15.98 -7.26
N LYS A 176 8.04 15.71 -7.11
CA LYS A 176 9.09 16.35 -7.92
C LYS A 176 8.98 15.96 -9.39
N THR A 177 8.68 14.70 -9.71
CA THR A 177 8.54 14.23 -11.11
C THR A 177 7.30 14.77 -11.81
N LEU A 178 6.29 15.25 -11.07
CA LEU A 178 5.09 15.88 -11.62
C LEU A 178 5.29 17.37 -11.96
N SER A 179 6.34 17.99 -11.41
CA SER A 179 6.61 19.42 -11.56
C SER A 179 7.53 19.73 -12.77
N VAL A 180 7.87 18.71 -13.55
CA VAL A 180 8.68 18.77 -14.76
C VAL A 180 7.81 18.50 -15.98
#